data_d285a21a1e3d2f75e05194f43d22faa0
#
_entry.id   d285a21a1e3d2f75e05194f43d22faa0
#
_cell.length_a   1.000
_cell.length_b   1.000
_cell.length_c   1.000
_cell.angle_alpha   90.00
_cell.angle_beta   90.00
_cell.angle_gamma   90.00
#
_symmetry.space_group_name_H-M   'P 1'
#
loop_
_entity.id
_entity.type
_entity.pdbx_description
1 polymer ?
#
loop_
_entity_poly.entity_id
_entity_poly.type
_entity_poly.pdbx_seq_one_letter_code
_entity_poly.pdbx_strand_id
1 'polypeptide(L)'
;MKIYSDRFSFGQCLMPGWEFEVLNEMKNDKDRTALNCSQHTRFLFEMDDTPLDEQIKIIKNLTNILVRVVYSGSKSYHCIVEFDPKYEKQCENMYREIWDYINTNYFQSLADEMCANPNRLTRIPNVKRADTGKKQELIFKHNRNYYPFAKEALRWAKQEKDNKTLKLFFNPPRPIRTSSKNNGRALNKDKVKYYLNTPFPLQHGNGNSNSSLFTAMSTCFYLGDQQTLDAVIAKAKSEGWTDKEIQHNMNCLTKGK
;
A
#
# COMPACT_ATOMS: atom_id res chain seq x y z
N MET A 1 -21.74 -7.92 -4.04
CA MET A 1 -20.74 -7.06 -3.39
C MET A 1 -21.01 -7.11 -1.90
N LYS A 2 -20.09 -7.64 -1.08
CA LYS A 2 -20.26 -7.73 0.38
C LYS A 2 -19.89 -6.39 0.98
N ILE A 3 -20.82 -5.82 1.76
CA ILE A 3 -20.53 -4.70 2.64
C ILE A 3 -19.99 -5.32 3.93
N TYR A 4 -18.75 -5.01 4.27
CA TYR A 4 -18.15 -5.52 5.48
C TYR A 4 -18.54 -4.61 6.64
N SER A 5 -19.09 -5.22 7.69
CA SER A 5 -19.46 -4.55 8.90
C SER A 5 -18.21 -4.12 9.70
N ASP A 6 -18.43 -3.30 10.69
CA ASP A 6 -17.52 -2.85 11.75
C ASP A 6 -16.58 -3.91 12.36
N ARG A 7 -16.66 -5.17 11.91
CA ARG A 7 -15.77 -6.27 12.29
C ARG A 7 -14.32 -6.08 11.81
N PHE A 8 -14.11 -5.27 10.76
CA PHE A 8 -12.76 -4.89 10.36
C PHE A 8 -12.30 -3.68 11.15
N SER A 9 -11.65 -3.94 12.26
CA SER A 9 -10.88 -2.92 12.96
C SER A 9 -9.64 -2.58 12.12
N PHE A 10 -9.79 -1.61 11.21
CA PHE A 10 -8.69 -1.07 10.42
C PHE A 10 -7.97 0.04 11.19
N GLY A 11 -7.51 -0.24 12.39
CA GLY A 11 -6.90 0.81 13.19
C GLY A 11 -7.80 2.05 13.27
N GLN A 12 -7.29 3.22 12.94
CA GLN A 12 -8.05 4.48 13.02
C GLN A 12 -9.03 4.73 11.85
N CYS A 13 -9.23 3.78 10.95
CA CYS A 13 -10.11 3.91 9.78
C CYS A 13 -11.51 3.33 10.00
N LEU A 14 -11.97 3.20 11.23
CA LEU A 14 -13.38 2.99 11.55
C LEU A 14 -14.13 4.30 11.28
N MET A 15 -14.56 4.47 10.04
CA MET A 15 -15.41 5.59 9.69
C MET A 15 -16.84 5.27 10.13
N PRO A 16 -17.43 6.07 11.02
CA PRO A 16 -18.85 5.93 11.34
C PRO A 16 -19.65 6.07 10.05
N GLY A 17 -20.54 5.12 9.77
CA GLY A 17 -21.52 5.26 8.70
C GLY A 17 -21.21 4.54 7.39
N TRP A 18 -20.30 3.55 7.34
CA TRP A 18 -20.17 2.67 6.16
C TRP A 18 -19.83 3.39 4.86
N GLU A 19 -18.83 4.25 4.89
CA GLU A 19 -18.43 5.04 3.72
C GLU A 19 -17.65 4.25 2.68
N PHE A 20 -17.14 3.08 3.07
CA PHE A 20 -16.24 2.27 2.26
C PHE A 20 -16.71 0.82 2.15
N GLU A 21 -16.35 0.21 1.04
CA GLU A 21 -16.42 -1.22 0.82
C GLU A 21 -15.05 -1.73 0.32
N VAL A 22 -14.77 -3.01 0.49
CA VAL A 22 -13.58 -3.59 -0.13
C VAL A 22 -13.79 -3.73 -1.65
N LEU A 23 -12.75 -3.43 -2.41
CA LEU A 23 -12.77 -3.49 -3.86
C LEU A 23 -13.04 -4.91 -4.37
N ASN A 24 -12.31 -5.87 -3.84
CA ASN A 24 -12.42 -7.29 -4.17
C ASN A 24 -12.92 -8.09 -2.97
N GLU A 25 -13.54 -9.24 -3.21
CA GLU A 25 -14.01 -10.11 -2.12
C GLU A 25 -12.86 -10.68 -1.29
N MET A 26 -13.13 -10.87 0.00
CA MET A 26 -12.18 -11.43 0.96
C MET A 26 -12.56 -12.88 1.29
N LYS A 27 -11.58 -13.76 1.54
CA LYS A 27 -11.77 -15.17 1.95
C LYS A 27 -12.46 -15.25 3.32
N ASN A 28 -12.11 -14.35 4.20
CA ASN A 28 -12.69 -14.22 5.54
C ASN A 28 -12.60 -12.77 6.01
N ASP A 29 -13.17 -12.47 7.15
CA ASP A 29 -13.25 -11.15 7.76
C ASP A 29 -12.22 -10.90 8.88
N LYS A 30 -11.13 -11.69 8.94
CA LYS A 30 -10.09 -11.55 9.97
C LYS A 30 -9.15 -10.38 9.70
N ASP A 31 -8.75 -10.21 8.44
CA ASP A 31 -7.86 -9.14 8.04
C ASP A 31 -8.12 -8.67 6.60
N ARG A 32 -7.61 -7.50 6.26
CA ARG A 32 -7.67 -6.92 4.92
C ARG A 32 -6.28 -6.91 4.30
N THR A 33 -5.76 -8.08 4.01
CA THR A 33 -4.50 -8.25 3.29
C THR A 33 -4.73 -8.75 1.87
N ALA A 34 -3.77 -8.57 0.98
CA ALA A 34 -3.84 -9.10 -0.38
C ALA A 34 -3.95 -10.63 -0.37
N LEU A 35 -3.30 -11.30 0.59
CA LEU A 35 -3.36 -12.77 0.75
C LEU A 35 -4.75 -13.27 1.15
N ASN A 36 -5.55 -12.41 1.80
CA ASN A 36 -6.92 -12.74 2.19
C ASN A 36 -7.96 -12.40 1.11
N CYS A 37 -7.56 -11.83 -0.03
CA CYS A 37 -8.47 -11.67 -1.16
C CYS A 37 -8.84 -13.02 -1.76
N SER A 38 -10.13 -13.18 -2.10
CA SER A 38 -10.66 -14.30 -2.88
C SER A 38 -10.97 -13.90 -4.32
N GLN A 39 -10.93 -12.60 -4.62
CA GLN A 39 -11.16 -12.05 -5.94
C GLN A 39 -10.06 -11.03 -6.25
N HIS A 40 -9.62 -10.97 -7.52
CA HIS A 40 -8.56 -10.07 -7.98
C HIS A 40 -8.90 -9.41 -9.33
N THR A 41 -10.15 -9.52 -9.78
CA THR A 41 -10.58 -9.04 -11.11
C THR A 41 -10.98 -7.58 -11.13
N ARG A 42 -11.04 -6.89 -9.99
CA ARG A 42 -11.39 -5.47 -9.90
C ARG A 42 -10.17 -4.62 -9.59
N PHE A 43 -10.05 -3.51 -10.33
CA PHE A 43 -8.95 -2.55 -10.25
C PHE A 43 -9.51 -1.17 -9.97
N LEU A 44 -8.95 -0.49 -8.96
CA LEU A 44 -9.33 0.88 -8.59
C LEU A 44 -8.31 1.88 -9.11
N PHE A 45 -8.81 3.01 -9.61
CA PHE A 45 -8.02 4.16 -10.06
C PHE A 45 -8.59 5.43 -9.44
N GLU A 46 -7.75 6.19 -8.73
CA GLU A 46 -8.04 7.48 -8.11
C GLU A 46 -6.96 8.46 -8.55
N MET A 47 -7.35 9.65 -9.02
CA MET A 47 -6.41 10.67 -9.51
C MET A 47 -6.38 11.85 -8.54
N ASP A 48 -5.95 11.60 -7.31
CA ASP A 48 -6.05 12.52 -6.17
C ASP A 48 -5.34 13.87 -6.36
N ASP A 49 -4.26 13.88 -7.15
CA ASP A 49 -3.46 15.08 -7.45
C ASP A 49 -3.89 15.79 -8.75
N THR A 50 -4.93 15.29 -9.43
CA THR A 50 -5.47 15.86 -10.67
C THR A 50 -6.74 16.66 -10.38
N PRO A 51 -6.91 17.88 -10.92
CA PRO A 51 -8.15 18.65 -10.78
C PRO A 51 -9.39 17.90 -11.26
N LEU A 52 -10.52 18.08 -10.58
CA LEU A 52 -11.76 17.33 -10.85
C LEU A 52 -12.27 17.46 -12.30
N ASP A 53 -12.13 18.63 -12.91
CA ASP A 53 -12.52 18.88 -14.31
C ASP A 53 -11.63 18.13 -15.30
N GLU A 54 -10.36 17.93 -15.01
CA GLU A 54 -9.45 17.11 -15.81
C GLU A 54 -9.75 15.63 -15.62
N GLN A 55 -10.02 15.19 -14.38
CA GLN A 55 -10.46 13.83 -14.10
C GLN A 55 -11.69 13.47 -14.92
N ILE A 56 -12.70 14.38 -14.98
CA ILE A 56 -13.92 14.17 -15.76
C ILE A 56 -13.61 14.03 -17.26
N LYS A 57 -12.68 14.80 -17.81
CA LYS A 57 -12.28 14.69 -19.23
C LYS A 57 -11.69 13.31 -19.51
N ILE A 58 -10.81 12.82 -18.64
CA ILE A 58 -10.22 11.48 -18.75
C ILE A 58 -11.34 10.42 -18.66
N ILE A 59 -12.17 10.47 -17.63
CA ILE A 59 -13.25 9.50 -17.38
C ILE A 59 -14.22 9.40 -18.56
N LYS A 60 -14.58 10.52 -19.18
CA LYS A 60 -15.48 10.55 -20.36
C LYS A 60 -14.92 9.71 -21.51
N ASN A 61 -13.62 9.67 -21.70
CA ASN A 61 -12.95 8.88 -22.73
C ASN A 61 -12.82 7.38 -22.36
N LEU A 62 -13.06 7.03 -21.10
CA LEU A 62 -12.88 5.68 -20.55
C LEU A 62 -14.19 4.93 -20.25
N THR A 63 -15.33 5.47 -20.63
CA THR A 63 -16.65 4.86 -20.34
C THR A 63 -16.82 3.45 -20.91
N ASN A 64 -16.02 3.09 -21.92
CA ASN A 64 -16.02 1.76 -22.53
C ASN A 64 -15.25 0.71 -21.72
N ILE A 65 -14.39 1.12 -20.77
CA ILE A 65 -13.62 0.20 -19.92
C ILE A 65 -14.03 0.26 -18.45
N LEU A 66 -14.74 1.29 -18.03
CA LEU A 66 -15.17 1.48 -16.65
C LEU A 66 -16.48 0.74 -16.37
N VAL A 67 -16.56 0.03 -15.25
CA VAL A 67 -17.82 -0.58 -14.76
C VAL A 67 -18.54 0.33 -13.78
N ARG A 68 -17.79 1.14 -13.03
CA ARG A 68 -18.36 2.05 -12.04
C ARG A 68 -17.45 3.25 -11.81
N VAL A 69 -18.08 4.41 -11.65
CA VAL A 69 -17.42 5.64 -11.21
C VAL A 69 -18.23 6.25 -10.07
N VAL A 70 -17.57 6.53 -8.96
CA VAL A 70 -18.17 7.17 -7.77
C VAL A 70 -17.37 8.43 -7.46
N TYR A 71 -18.03 9.58 -7.41
CA TYR A 71 -17.44 10.79 -6.85
C TYR A 71 -17.26 10.60 -5.34
N SER A 72 -16.06 10.84 -4.84
CA SER A 72 -15.70 10.57 -3.45
C SER A 72 -16.32 11.56 -2.43
N GLY A 73 -16.98 12.61 -2.91
CA GLY A 73 -17.45 13.72 -2.06
C GLY A 73 -16.32 14.68 -1.63
N SER A 74 -15.16 14.61 -2.28
CA SER A 74 -14.01 15.49 -2.00
C SER A 74 -13.22 15.81 -3.28
N LYS A 75 -12.08 15.21 -3.49
CA LYS A 75 -11.09 15.60 -4.50
C LYS A 75 -10.96 14.60 -5.66
N SER A 76 -11.57 13.45 -5.59
CA SER A 76 -11.37 12.41 -6.61
C SER A 76 -12.63 11.63 -6.98
N TYR A 77 -12.54 10.99 -8.14
CA TYR A 77 -13.44 9.95 -8.58
C TYR A 77 -12.78 8.59 -8.39
N HIS A 78 -13.53 7.63 -7.84
CA HIS A 78 -13.16 6.24 -7.77
C HIS A 78 -13.61 5.54 -9.05
N CYS A 79 -12.67 5.24 -9.92
CA CYS A 79 -12.91 4.59 -11.20
C CYS A 79 -12.60 3.11 -11.08
N ILE A 80 -13.57 2.24 -11.35
CA ILE A 80 -13.39 0.79 -11.24
C ILE A 80 -13.45 0.17 -12.63
N VAL A 81 -12.41 -0.61 -12.93
CA VAL A 81 -12.31 -1.53 -14.06
C VAL A 81 -12.50 -2.94 -13.53
N GLU A 82 -13.25 -3.79 -14.23
CA GLU A 82 -13.49 -5.17 -13.84
C GLU A 82 -13.24 -6.11 -15.03
N PHE A 83 -12.47 -7.16 -14.80
CA PHE A 83 -12.23 -8.23 -15.76
C PHE A 83 -13.20 -9.38 -15.54
N ASP A 84 -13.42 -10.18 -16.62
CA ASP A 84 -14.20 -11.41 -16.53
C ASP A 84 -13.60 -12.36 -15.47
N PRO A 85 -14.42 -12.96 -14.59
CA PRO A 85 -13.96 -13.90 -13.56
C PRO A 85 -13.11 -15.07 -14.07
N LYS A 86 -13.24 -15.44 -15.34
CA LYS A 86 -12.37 -16.47 -15.94
C LYS A 86 -10.89 -16.09 -15.95
N TYR A 87 -10.54 -14.82 -15.76
CA TYR A 87 -9.16 -14.31 -15.66
C TYR A 87 -8.66 -14.21 -14.22
N GLU A 88 -9.43 -14.67 -13.24
CA GLU A 88 -9.11 -14.54 -11.82
C GLU A 88 -7.67 -14.96 -11.49
N LYS A 89 -7.26 -16.16 -11.92
CA LYS A 89 -5.91 -16.68 -11.64
C LYS A 89 -4.80 -15.83 -12.26
N GLN A 90 -5.02 -15.27 -13.46
CA GLN A 90 -4.08 -14.40 -14.11
C GLN A 90 -4.01 -13.04 -13.37
N CYS A 91 -5.16 -12.50 -12.95
CA CYS A 91 -5.24 -11.27 -12.19
C CYS A 91 -4.56 -11.42 -10.81
N GLU A 92 -4.79 -12.52 -10.10
CA GLU A 92 -4.11 -12.81 -8.83
C GLU A 92 -2.58 -12.79 -9.00
N ASN A 93 -2.07 -13.43 -10.05
CA ASN A 93 -0.63 -13.58 -10.29
C ASN A 93 0.04 -12.30 -10.79
N MET A 94 -0.69 -11.39 -11.43
CA MET A 94 -0.13 -10.22 -12.15
C MET A 94 -0.91 -8.93 -11.84
N TYR A 95 -1.49 -8.83 -10.65
CA TYR A 95 -2.39 -7.72 -10.31
C TYR A 95 -1.73 -6.35 -10.51
N ARG A 96 -0.50 -6.19 -10.01
CA ARG A 96 0.26 -4.94 -10.13
C ARG A 96 0.59 -4.61 -11.58
N GLU A 97 1.05 -5.57 -12.35
CA GLU A 97 1.41 -5.37 -13.76
C GLU A 97 0.18 -4.99 -14.61
N ILE A 98 -0.97 -5.61 -14.36
CA ILE A 98 -2.23 -5.27 -15.02
C ILE A 98 -2.67 -3.85 -14.65
N TRP A 99 -2.58 -3.51 -13.38
CA TRP A 99 -2.89 -2.17 -12.89
C TRP A 99 -1.98 -1.12 -13.53
N ASP A 100 -0.67 -1.34 -13.56
CA ASP A 100 0.32 -0.46 -14.18
C ASP A 100 0.02 -0.26 -15.68
N TYR A 101 -0.34 -1.33 -16.40
CA TYR A 101 -0.75 -1.24 -17.80
C TYR A 101 -1.95 -0.31 -17.99
N ILE A 102 -2.99 -0.51 -17.19
CA ILE A 102 -4.23 0.28 -17.29
C ILE A 102 -3.96 1.73 -16.92
N ASN A 103 -3.19 1.98 -15.84
CA ASN A 103 -2.82 3.32 -15.43
C ASN A 103 -2.06 4.07 -16.54
N THR A 104 -1.07 3.42 -17.14
CA THR A 104 -0.24 4.04 -18.18
C THR A 104 -1.02 4.32 -19.45
N ASN A 105 -1.81 3.37 -19.93
CA ASN A 105 -2.43 3.49 -21.27
C ASN A 105 -3.79 4.19 -21.26
N TYR A 106 -4.48 4.25 -20.12
CA TYR A 106 -5.83 4.78 -20.02
C TYR A 106 -5.95 5.96 -19.06
N PHE A 107 -5.20 5.96 -17.96
CA PHE A 107 -5.21 7.04 -16.96
C PHE A 107 -3.99 7.97 -17.05
N GLN A 108 -3.19 7.87 -18.11
CA GLN A 108 -2.03 8.72 -18.38
C GLN A 108 -0.98 8.73 -17.24
N SER A 109 -0.89 7.63 -16.49
CA SER A 109 -0.07 7.48 -15.27
C SER A 109 -0.43 8.46 -14.14
N LEU A 110 -1.65 8.97 -14.11
CA LEU A 110 -2.10 9.95 -13.12
C LEU A 110 -2.78 9.30 -11.88
N ALA A 111 -3.06 8.00 -11.93
CA ALA A 111 -3.70 7.35 -10.79
C ALA A 111 -2.70 7.06 -9.67
N ASP A 112 -3.16 7.23 -8.41
CA ASP A 112 -2.39 6.97 -7.20
C ASP A 112 -1.97 5.49 -7.14
N GLU A 113 -0.65 5.26 -7.09
CA GLU A 113 -0.05 3.93 -7.00
C GLU A 113 -0.48 3.12 -5.77
N MET A 114 -0.95 3.78 -4.72
CA MET A 114 -1.51 3.12 -3.55
C MET A 114 -2.77 2.32 -3.88
N CYS A 115 -3.43 2.59 -5.01
CA CYS A 115 -4.56 1.83 -5.52
C CYS A 115 -4.17 0.51 -6.19
N ALA A 116 -2.89 0.28 -6.46
CA ALA A 116 -2.37 -0.91 -7.15
C ALA A 116 -2.32 -2.16 -6.24
N ASN A 117 -3.34 -2.38 -5.43
CA ASN A 117 -3.46 -3.58 -4.60
C ASN A 117 -4.92 -4.07 -4.53
N PRO A 118 -5.15 -5.39 -4.48
CA PRO A 118 -6.49 -5.97 -4.56
C PRO A 118 -7.35 -5.74 -3.31
N ASN A 119 -6.75 -5.49 -2.16
CA ASN A 119 -7.45 -5.30 -0.89
C ASN A 119 -7.81 -3.82 -0.62
N ARG A 120 -7.77 -2.96 -1.65
CA ARG A 120 -8.08 -1.54 -1.51
C ARG A 120 -9.55 -1.31 -1.10
N LEU A 121 -9.79 -0.24 -0.34
CA LEU A 121 -11.14 0.25 -0.09
C LEU A 121 -11.58 1.20 -1.20
N THR A 122 -12.85 1.11 -1.57
CA THR A 122 -13.49 2.06 -2.48
C THR A 122 -14.72 2.68 -1.84
N ARG A 123 -15.19 3.79 -2.38
CA ARG A 123 -16.32 4.54 -1.84
C ARG A 123 -17.67 3.88 -2.16
N ILE A 124 -18.55 3.83 -1.17
CA ILE A 124 -19.94 3.38 -1.33
C ILE A 124 -20.78 4.54 -1.89
N PRO A 125 -21.47 4.38 -3.03
CA PRO A 125 -22.30 5.44 -3.57
C PRO A 125 -23.49 5.74 -2.67
N ASN A 126 -23.96 7.00 -2.71
CA ASN A 126 -25.12 7.52 -1.98
C ASN A 126 -24.98 7.62 -0.45
N VAL A 127 -23.78 7.45 0.08
CA VAL A 127 -23.47 7.66 1.49
C VAL A 127 -22.84 9.05 1.69
N LYS A 128 -23.11 9.70 2.81
CA LYS A 128 -22.45 10.96 3.19
C LYS A 128 -21.10 10.68 3.86
N ARG A 129 -20.10 11.46 3.52
CA ARG A 129 -18.82 11.44 4.23
C ARG A 129 -18.95 12.07 5.60
N ALA A 130 -18.35 11.45 6.61
CA ALA A 130 -18.37 11.98 7.98
C ALA A 130 -17.54 13.27 8.10
N ASP A 131 -16.42 13.36 7.37
CA ASP A 131 -15.48 14.48 7.44
C ASP A 131 -15.99 15.75 6.73
N THR A 132 -16.60 15.60 5.55
CA THR A 132 -17.03 16.74 4.72
C THR A 132 -18.55 16.95 4.71
N GLY A 133 -19.34 15.98 5.17
CA GLY A 133 -20.80 15.97 5.06
C GLY A 133 -21.32 15.84 3.61
N LYS A 134 -20.42 15.82 2.62
CA LYS A 134 -20.78 15.73 1.20
C LYS A 134 -21.19 14.31 0.84
N LYS A 135 -22.14 14.19 -0.06
CA LYS A 135 -22.58 12.90 -0.57
C LYS A 135 -21.57 12.33 -1.56
N GLN A 136 -21.30 11.02 -1.44
CA GLN A 136 -20.59 10.25 -2.44
C GLN A 136 -21.59 9.90 -3.56
N GLU A 137 -21.33 10.31 -4.79
CA GLU A 137 -22.30 10.20 -5.87
C GLU A 137 -21.90 9.12 -6.86
N LEU A 138 -22.86 8.26 -7.20
CA LEU A 138 -22.71 7.35 -8.32
C LEU A 138 -22.84 8.16 -9.63
N ILE A 139 -21.72 8.33 -10.32
CA ILE A 139 -21.67 9.05 -11.59
C ILE A 139 -22.03 8.12 -12.76
N PHE A 140 -21.53 6.87 -12.67
CA PHE A 140 -21.65 5.92 -13.75
C PHE A 140 -21.63 4.49 -13.24
N LYS A 141 -22.47 3.62 -13.81
CA LYS A 141 -22.44 2.17 -13.56
C LYS A 141 -22.79 1.44 -14.85
N HIS A 142 -21.96 0.49 -15.22
CA HIS A 142 -22.18 -0.40 -16.35
C HIS A 142 -22.37 -1.84 -15.86
N ASN A 143 -23.27 -2.59 -16.52
CA ASN A 143 -23.51 -4.00 -16.16
C ASN A 143 -22.67 -4.98 -17.01
N ARG A 144 -21.59 -4.53 -17.61
CA ARG A 144 -20.76 -5.35 -18.47
C ARG A 144 -19.50 -5.79 -17.73
N ASN A 145 -19.25 -7.10 -17.72
CA ASN A 145 -18.07 -7.72 -17.12
C ASN A 145 -17.04 -8.15 -18.18
N TYR A 146 -17.10 -7.60 -19.39
CA TYR A 146 -16.20 -8.02 -20.46
C TYR A 146 -15.68 -6.84 -21.27
N TYR A 147 -14.36 -6.75 -21.33
CA TYR A 147 -13.66 -5.74 -22.11
C TYR A 147 -12.63 -6.39 -23.02
N PRO A 148 -12.65 -6.09 -24.34
CA PRO A 148 -11.68 -6.63 -25.29
C PRO A 148 -10.22 -6.36 -24.89
N PHE A 149 -9.96 -5.22 -24.26
CA PHE A 149 -8.61 -4.83 -23.82
C PHE A 149 -8.04 -5.73 -22.71
N ALA A 150 -8.89 -6.49 -21.97
CA ALA A 150 -8.40 -7.36 -20.90
C ALA A 150 -7.37 -8.38 -21.42
N LYS A 151 -7.57 -8.93 -22.63
CA LYS A 151 -6.59 -9.85 -23.23
C LYS A 151 -5.25 -9.15 -23.53
N GLU A 152 -5.31 -7.91 -23.97
CA GLU A 152 -4.12 -7.11 -24.25
C GLU A 152 -3.36 -6.76 -22.96
N ALA A 153 -4.08 -6.31 -21.94
CA ALA A 153 -3.52 -6.02 -20.63
C ALA A 153 -2.86 -7.25 -20.00
N LEU A 154 -3.49 -8.43 -20.09
CA LEU A 154 -2.93 -9.68 -19.59
C LEU A 154 -1.68 -10.12 -20.37
N ARG A 155 -1.67 -9.94 -21.68
CA ARG A 155 -0.49 -10.24 -22.51
C ARG A 155 0.68 -9.35 -22.15
N TRP A 156 0.45 -8.06 -22.02
CA TRP A 156 1.45 -7.09 -21.63
C TRP A 156 1.98 -7.35 -20.21
N ALA A 157 1.07 -7.58 -19.25
CA ALA A 157 1.43 -7.88 -17.87
C ALA A 157 2.31 -9.13 -17.75
N LYS A 158 2.00 -10.17 -18.53
CA LYS A 158 2.84 -11.37 -18.60
C LYS A 158 4.24 -11.05 -19.12
N GLN A 159 4.33 -10.29 -20.21
CA GLN A 159 5.62 -9.88 -20.78
C GLN A 159 6.46 -9.06 -19.78
N GLU A 160 5.84 -8.11 -19.08
CA GLU A 160 6.52 -7.30 -18.07
C GLU A 160 6.99 -8.14 -16.88
N LYS A 161 6.16 -9.07 -16.42
CA LYS A 161 6.55 -9.99 -15.35
C LYS A 161 7.72 -10.87 -15.76
N ASP A 162 7.70 -11.40 -16.98
CA ASP A 162 8.79 -12.19 -17.53
C ASP A 162 10.07 -11.35 -17.67
N ASN A 163 9.97 -10.10 -18.14
CA ASN A 163 11.07 -9.16 -18.22
C ASN A 163 11.65 -8.81 -16.84
N LYS A 164 10.81 -8.58 -15.83
CA LYS A 164 11.25 -8.36 -14.44
C LYS A 164 11.99 -9.58 -13.90
N THR A 165 11.51 -10.76 -14.17
CA THR A 165 12.14 -12.03 -13.77
C THR A 165 13.51 -12.19 -14.44
N LEU A 166 13.62 -11.92 -15.74
CA LEU A 166 14.89 -11.95 -16.47
C LEU A 166 15.86 -10.89 -15.93
N LYS A 167 15.41 -9.67 -15.66
CA LYS A 167 16.25 -8.62 -15.06
C LYS A 167 16.79 -9.06 -13.69
N LEU A 168 15.99 -9.72 -12.87
CA LEU A 168 16.43 -10.27 -11.59
C LEU A 168 17.42 -11.43 -11.77
N PHE A 169 17.24 -12.23 -12.82
CA PHE A 169 18.14 -13.35 -13.12
C PHE A 169 19.52 -12.87 -13.63
N PHE A 170 19.52 -11.90 -14.55
CA PHE A 170 20.79 -11.35 -15.11
C PHE A 170 21.44 -10.29 -14.21
N ASN A 171 20.66 -9.58 -13.42
CA ASN A 171 21.11 -8.65 -12.40
C ASN A 171 20.50 -9.04 -11.06
N PRO A 172 20.90 -10.18 -10.46
CA PRO A 172 20.40 -10.57 -9.17
C PRO A 172 20.62 -9.40 -8.21
N PRO A 173 19.64 -9.06 -7.37
CA PRO A 173 19.86 -8.11 -6.32
C PRO A 173 21.14 -8.54 -5.63
N ARG A 174 22.13 -7.63 -5.50
CA ARG A 174 23.37 -7.96 -4.83
C ARG A 174 22.98 -8.66 -3.56
N PRO A 175 23.46 -9.90 -3.32
CA PRO A 175 23.09 -10.62 -2.12
C PRO A 175 23.25 -9.63 -0.99
N ILE A 176 22.19 -9.42 -0.23
CA ILE A 176 22.30 -8.67 1.02
C ILE A 176 23.49 -9.36 1.67
N ARG A 177 24.62 -8.69 1.69
CA ARG A 177 25.79 -9.23 2.32
C ARG A 177 25.37 -9.46 3.75
N THR A 178 24.86 -10.66 4.00
CA THR A 178 24.90 -11.20 5.35
C THR A 178 26.35 -11.07 5.67
N SER A 179 26.69 -10.15 6.53
CA SER A 179 28.04 -9.85 6.92
C SER A 179 28.62 -11.08 7.61
N SER A 180 28.91 -12.08 6.78
CA SER A 180 29.82 -13.13 7.18
C SER A 180 31.18 -12.46 7.19
N LYS A 181 31.63 -12.22 8.39
CA LYS A 181 32.93 -11.67 8.73
C LYS A 181 33.11 -10.18 8.46
N ASN A 182 33.12 -9.45 9.55
CA ASN A 182 33.65 -8.13 9.76
C ASN A 182 34.88 -7.84 8.90
N ASN A 183 34.70 -7.47 7.64
CA ASN A 183 35.66 -6.65 6.97
C ASN A 183 35.25 -5.22 7.24
N GLY A 184 35.69 -4.70 8.38
CA GLY A 184 35.88 -3.33 8.80
C GLY A 184 35.36 -2.22 7.88
N ARG A 185 34.09 -2.22 7.46
CA ARG A 185 33.44 -0.95 7.31
C ARG A 185 33.30 -0.44 8.73
N ALA A 186 34.26 0.45 9.08
CA ALA A 186 34.09 1.29 10.21
C ALA A 186 32.63 1.70 10.19
N LEU A 187 31.86 1.22 11.17
CA LEU A 187 30.60 1.83 11.47
C LEU A 187 30.85 3.29 11.34
N ASN A 188 30.05 3.93 10.56
CA ASN A 188 30.10 5.36 10.56
C ASN A 188 29.69 5.76 11.97
N LYS A 189 30.71 5.86 12.86
CA LYS A 189 30.55 6.33 14.24
C LYS A 189 29.82 7.66 14.27
N ASP A 190 29.88 8.40 13.14
CA ASP A 190 29.14 9.63 12.93
C ASP A 190 27.64 9.39 12.76
N LYS A 191 27.21 8.27 12.18
CA LYS A 191 25.78 7.89 12.15
C LYS A 191 25.26 7.56 13.55
N VAL A 192 26.04 6.89 14.35
CA VAL A 192 25.65 6.59 15.73
C VAL A 192 25.62 7.87 16.57
N LYS A 193 26.60 8.75 16.42
CA LYS A 193 26.60 10.09 17.02
C LYS A 193 25.39 10.91 16.55
N TYR A 194 25.02 10.82 15.27
CA TYR A 194 23.82 11.45 14.74
C TYR A 194 22.57 10.99 15.49
N TYR A 195 22.36 9.68 15.68
CA TYR A 195 21.20 9.15 16.40
C TYR A 195 21.18 9.53 17.87
N LEU A 196 22.34 9.63 18.52
CA LEU A 196 22.43 10.07 19.91
C LEU A 196 22.14 11.58 20.07
N ASN A 197 22.43 12.38 19.05
CA ASN A 197 22.24 13.83 19.07
C ASN A 197 20.95 14.33 18.43
N THR A 198 20.22 13.46 17.71
CA THR A 198 18.95 13.82 17.05
C THR A 198 17.79 13.29 17.88
N PRO A 199 16.75 14.08 18.19
CA PRO A 199 15.56 13.60 18.89
C PRO A 199 14.89 12.44 18.15
N PHE A 200 14.41 11.44 18.88
CA PHE A 200 13.49 10.44 18.33
C PHE A 200 12.06 10.98 18.45
N PRO A 201 11.45 11.52 17.39
CA PRO A 201 10.19 12.22 17.51
C PRO A 201 9.08 11.26 17.95
N LEU A 202 8.49 11.51 19.11
CA LEU A 202 7.26 10.90 19.59
C LEU A 202 6.06 11.50 18.85
N GLN A 203 5.93 11.25 17.56
CA GLN A 203 4.69 11.60 16.87
C GLN A 203 3.76 10.38 16.87
N HIS A 204 2.89 10.32 17.85
CA HIS A 204 1.73 9.44 17.83
C HIS A 204 0.89 9.79 16.59
N GLY A 205 0.86 8.90 15.60
CA GLY A 205 -0.08 8.98 14.49
C GLY A 205 0.47 8.87 13.07
N ASN A 206 1.73 9.17 12.84
CA ASN A 206 2.30 9.06 11.49
C ASN A 206 3.39 7.98 11.44
N GLY A 207 3.08 6.74 11.27
CA GLY A 207 3.92 5.53 11.16
C GLY A 207 5.47 5.60 11.04
N ASN A 208 6.05 6.80 11.00
CA ASN A 208 7.47 7.08 10.82
C ASN A 208 8.27 7.26 12.13
N SER A 209 7.62 7.46 13.27
CA SER A 209 8.34 7.68 14.54
C SER A 209 9.05 6.42 15.04
N ASN A 210 8.46 5.26 14.76
CA ASN A 210 9.05 3.97 15.14
C ASN A 210 10.26 3.59 14.26
N SER A 211 10.36 4.14 13.05
CA SER A 211 11.42 3.80 12.09
C SER A 211 12.80 4.35 12.51
N SER A 212 12.85 5.54 13.12
CA SER A 212 14.11 6.16 13.53
C SER A 212 14.73 5.43 14.72
N LEU A 213 13.94 5.13 15.76
CA LEU A 213 14.40 4.35 16.90
C LEU A 213 14.79 2.93 16.49
N PHE A 214 13.94 2.25 15.71
CA PHE A 214 14.24 0.91 15.21
C PHE A 214 15.52 0.88 14.38
N THR A 215 15.75 1.88 13.50
CA THR A 215 16.96 1.97 12.69
C THR A 215 18.20 2.18 13.56
N ALA A 216 18.12 3.05 14.58
CA ALA A 216 19.23 3.25 15.51
C ALA A 216 19.55 1.97 16.30
N MET A 217 18.54 1.33 16.88
CA MET A 217 18.70 0.07 17.64
C MET A 217 19.22 -1.06 16.74
N SER A 218 18.70 -1.24 15.53
CA SER A 218 19.15 -2.27 14.60
C SER A 218 20.60 -2.06 14.19
N THR A 219 21.00 -0.81 13.94
CA THR A 219 22.38 -0.49 13.59
C THR A 219 23.33 -0.92 14.71
N CYS A 220 23.07 -0.57 15.96
CA CYS A 220 23.89 -0.96 17.10
C CYS A 220 23.89 -2.48 17.33
N PHE A 221 22.72 -3.11 17.26
CA PHE A 221 22.54 -4.54 17.47
C PHE A 221 23.32 -5.40 16.48
N TYR A 222 23.22 -5.11 15.18
CA TYR A 222 23.94 -5.88 14.13
C TYR A 222 25.44 -5.65 14.12
N LEU A 223 25.91 -4.62 14.80
CA LEU A 223 27.32 -4.30 14.91
C LEU A 223 27.94 -4.81 16.19
N GLY A 224 27.13 -5.37 17.08
CA GLY A 224 27.58 -5.86 18.38
C GLY A 224 28.03 -4.74 19.32
N ASP A 225 27.65 -3.49 19.06
CA ASP A 225 27.97 -2.34 19.92
C ASP A 225 26.92 -2.20 21.03
N GLN A 226 27.04 -3.02 22.05
CA GLN A 226 26.11 -3.04 23.17
C GLN A 226 26.11 -1.71 23.95
N GLN A 227 27.26 -1.09 24.11
CA GLN A 227 27.38 0.17 24.86
C GLN A 227 26.59 1.29 24.21
N THR A 228 26.63 1.38 22.85
CA THR A 228 25.88 2.36 22.11
C THR A 228 24.39 2.00 22.04
N LEU A 229 24.05 0.72 21.97
CA LEU A 229 22.65 0.26 22.04
C LEU A 229 22.01 0.68 23.37
N ASP A 230 22.71 0.48 24.47
CA ASP A 230 22.22 0.88 25.80
C ASP A 230 22.03 2.40 25.90
N ALA A 231 22.95 3.19 25.31
CA ALA A 231 22.80 4.64 25.23
C ALA A 231 21.60 5.08 24.38
N VAL A 232 21.33 4.41 23.25
CA VAL A 232 20.15 4.67 22.40
C VAL A 232 18.87 4.34 23.17
N ILE A 233 18.83 3.24 23.91
CA ILE A 233 17.70 2.83 24.75
C ILE A 233 17.48 3.85 25.88
N ALA A 234 18.52 4.25 26.59
CA ALA A 234 18.43 5.22 27.65
C ALA A 234 17.90 6.58 27.15
N LYS A 235 18.37 7.02 25.99
CA LYS A 235 17.88 8.22 25.34
C LYS A 235 16.41 8.10 24.94
N ALA A 236 16.00 6.99 24.33
CA ALA A 236 14.60 6.77 23.96
C ALA A 236 13.68 6.87 25.19
N LYS A 237 14.08 6.27 26.32
CA LYS A 237 13.34 6.38 27.59
C LYS A 237 13.25 7.84 28.07
N SER A 238 14.33 8.60 28.00
CA SER A 238 14.33 10.02 28.40
C SER A 238 13.45 10.89 27.49
N GLU A 239 13.20 10.46 26.26
CA GLU A 239 12.32 11.10 25.29
C GLU A 239 10.87 10.58 25.35
N GLY A 240 10.55 9.73 26.34
CA GLY A 240 9.18 9.29 26.64
C GLY A 240 8.76 7.96 26.01
N TRP A 241 9.69 7.22 25.37
CA TRP A 241 9.39 5.87 24.87
C TRP A 241 9.18 4.88 26.02
N THR A 242 8.12 4.10 25.92
CA THR A 242 7.80 3.09 26.93
C THR A 242 8.67 1.85 26.81
N ASP A 243 8.91 1.16 27.92
CA ASP A 243 9.63 -0.12 27.91
C ASP A 243 8.99 -1.16 26.99
N LYS A 244 7.66 -1.13 26.84
CA LYS A 244 6.93 -2.03 25.95
C LYS A 244 7.24 -1.78 24.47
N GLU A 245 7.34 -0.52 24.05
CA GLU A 245 7.69 -0.16 22.66
C GLU A 245 9.14 -0.48 22.34
N ILE A 246 10.04 -0.18 23.27
CA ILE A 246 11.46 -0.52 23.14
C ILE A 246 11.64 -2.03 23.07
N GLN A 247 10.98 -2.79 23.94
CA GLN A 247 11.03 -4.26 23.95
C GLN A 247 10.42 -4.84 22.66
N HIS A 248 9.36 -4.25 22.13
CA HIS A 248 8.81 -4.64 20.83
C HIS A 248 9.86 -4.55 19.73
N ASN A 249 10.58 -3.42 19.64
CA ASN A 249 11.65 -3.21 18.68
C ASN A 249 12.79 -4.22 18.84
N MET A 250 13.20 -4.50 20.09
CA MET A 250 14.21 -5.53 20.39
C MET A 250 13.75 -6.92 19.94
N ASN A 251 12.52 -7.28 20.20
CA ASN A 251 11.97 -8.58 19.79
C ASN A 251 11.94 -8.73 18.25
N CYS A 252 11.70 -7.65 17.51
CA CYS A 252 11.77 -7.67 16.04
C CYS A 252 13.20 -7.93 15.54
N LEU A 253 14.23 -7.41 16.25
CA LEU A 253 15.63 -7.62 15.89
C LEU A 253 16.11 -9.06 16.20
N THR A 254 15.58 -9.68 17.24
CA THR A 254 15.98 -11.03 17.67
C THR A 254 15.25 -12.15 16.93
N LYS A 255 14.04 -11.91 16.41
CA LYS A 255 13.25 -12.90 15.65
C LYS A 255 13.74 -13.11 14.22
N GLY A 256 14.62 -12.27 13.72
CA GLY A 256 15.22 -12.38 12.38
C GLY A 256 16.51 -13.22 12.34
N LYS A 257 16.85 -13.88 13.45
CA LYS A 257 17.90 -14.91 13.55
C LYS A 257 17.24 -16.27 13.60
#